data_ce24d98ff69291540ecf456bfb823a83
#
_entry.id   ce24d98ff69291540ecf456bfb823a83
#
_cell.length_a   1.000
_cell.length_b   1.000
_cell.length_c   1.000
_cell.angle_alpha   90.00
_cell.angle_beta   90.00
_cell.angle_gamma   90.00
#
_symmetry.space_group_name_H-M   'P 1'
#
loop_
_entity.id
_entity.type
_entity.pdbx_description
1 polymer ?
#
loop_
_entity_poly.entity_id
_entity_poly.type
_entity_poly.pdbx_seq_one_letter_code
_entity_poly.pdbx_strand_id
1 'polypeptide(L)'
;MNQHPPDGGAGTPPPGAEPLQPFPVTDKASAADVVERMGDTAFQARNLGVATQVWEAMLRDEASVFFGLAGAMVPAGMRPLIVYLIENRLIDVIVSTGANLYHDVYESLGFAHAHGDPEGDDVRLASLRVVRFYDVLAPEHEFSRGERFCTEFSLTLDDDRPYTTREYFHLLGKAMAPVAKEEGILTAAAKHGVPIYCPAFGDSVHGLAVADGRLQGKRIVFDVIGDVLELVHLSMTANKSAVIYIGGGTPKNFIQQCGAAGYMFGRNPDGHSYGIQITMDQPQWGGLSGCTFEEAVSWRKIAPNARFVTVNVEATVALPLMVSALAEKKAHEGRKLPVLDWEWQKAGTKT
;
A
#
# COMPACT_ATOMS: atom_id res chain seq x y z
N MET A 1 -56.63 -20.13 -5.31
CA MET A 1 -56.62 -19.44 -6.59
C MET A 1 -55.59 -18.33 -6.49
N ASN A 2 -54.36 -18.58 -6.96
CA ASN A 2 -53.31 -17.57 -7.03
C ASN A 2 -53.58 -16.74 -8.30
N GLN A 3 -54.07 -15.52 -8.12
CA GLN A 3 -54.12 -14.57 -9.21
C GLN A 3 -52.69 -14.04 -9.48
N HIS A 4 -52.16 -14.39 -10.63
CA HIS A 4 -51.01 -13.68 -11.18
C HIS A 4 -51.41 -12.23 -11.41
N PRO A 5 -50.60 -11.21 -11.05
CA PRO A 5 -50.87 -9.86 -11.46
C PRO A 5 -50.85 -9.78 -13.00
N PRO A 6 -51.66 -8.91 -13.62
CA PRO A 6 -51.74 -8.77 -15.07
C PRO A 6 -50.37 -8.32 -15.60
N ASP A 7 -50.00 -8.86 -16.76
CA ASP A 7 -48.85 -8.45 -17.56
C ASP A 7 -48.84 -6.94 -17.79
N GLY A 8 -48.20 -6.21 -16.91
CA GLY A 8 -48.07 -4.77 -16.94
C GLY A 8 -46.66 -4.33 -17.25
N GLY A 9 -46.38 -4.06 -18.51
CA GLY A 9 -45.24 -3.32 -18.93
C GLY A 9 -43.95 -4.15 -18.97
N ALA A 10 -43.36 -4.34 -20.14
CA ALA A 10 -41.97 -4.81 -20.29
C ALA A 10 -41.09 -3.99 -19.36
N GLY A 11 -40.44 -4.66 -18.37
CA GLY A 11 -39.55 -4.02 -17.41
C GLY A 11 -38.38 -3.37 -18.15
N THR A 12 -38.50 -2.07 -18.37
CA THR A 12 -37.38 -1.27 -18.89
C THR A 12 -36.42 -1.02 -17.75
N PRO A 13 -35.11 -1.11 -17.98
CA PRO A 13 -34.10 -0.70 -16.99
C PRO A 13 -34.41 0.74 -16.50
N PRO A 14 -34.05 1.06 -15.24
CA PRO A 14 -34.25 2.41 -14.73
C PRO A 14 -33.49 3.44 -15.58
N PRO A 15 -33.95 4.72 -15.62
CA PRO A 15 -33.22 5.75 -16.35
C PRO A 15 -31.76 5.85 -15.94
N GLY A 16 -30.86 5.87 -16.93
CA GLY A 16 -29.41 5.87 -16.70
C GLY A 16 -28.73 4.48 -16.61
N ALA A 17 -29.50 3.39 -16.70
CA ALA A 17 -28.91 2.07 -16.85
C ALA A 17 -28.38 1.88 -18.28
N GLU A 18 -27.09 1.71 -18.41
CA GLU A 18 -26.44 1.41 -19.69
C GLU A 18 -26.41 -0.10 -19.96
N PRO A 19 -26.55 -0.53 -21.22
CA PRO A 19 -26.41 -1.94 -21.58
C PRO A 19 -25.01 -2.44 -21.23
N LEU A 20 -24.94 -3.62 -20.62
CA LEU A 20 -23.69 -4.31 -20.36
C LEU A 20 -23.00 -4.64 -21.70
N GLN A 21 -21.72 -4.32 -21.82
CA GLN A 21 -20.91 -4.67 -22.97
C GLN A 21 -20.25 -6.04 -22.77
N PRO A 22 -20.54 -7.04 -23.60
CA PRO A 22 -19.83 -8.32 -23.54
C PRO A 22 -18.34 -8.13 -23.77
N PHE A 23 -17.52 -8.88 -23.01
CA PHE A 23 -16.06 -8.80 -23.13
C PHE A 23 -15.58 -9.39 -24.49
N PRO A 24 -15.06 -8.58 -25.42
CA PRO A 24 -14.59 -9.07 -26.70
C PRO A 24 -13.17 -9.66 -26.57
N VAL A 25 -12.94 -10.81 -27.16
CA VAL A 25 -11.61 -11.41 -27.27
C VAL A 25 -10.96 -11.01 -28.59
N THR A 26 -9.74 -10.48 -28.51
CA THR A 26 -8.92 -10.13 -29.67
C THR A 26 -7.50 -10.66 -29.47
N ASP A 27 -6.83 -11.04 -30.56
CA ASP A 27 -5.47 -11.60 -30.57
C ASP A 27 -4.36 -10.55 -30.26
N LYS A 28 -4.72 -9.27 -30.16
CA LYS A 28 -3.78 -8.14 -29.98
C LYS A 28 -4.18 -7.23 -28.83
N ALA A 29 -5.00 -7.70 -27.89
CA ALA A 29 -5.37 -6.90 -26.74
C ALA A 29 -4.17 -6.68 -25.83
N SER A 30 -3.88 -5.42 -25.53
CA SER A 30 -2.89 -5.02 -24.54
C SER A 30 -3.44 -5.13 -23.12
N ALA A 31 -2.59 -4.93 -22.09
CA ALA A 31 -3.06 -4.90 -20.71
C ALA A 31 -4.05 -3.75 -20.49
N ALA A 32 -3.79 -2.58 -21.08
CA ALA A 32 -4.68 -1.43 -21.01
C ALA A 32 -6.03 -1.74 -21.66
N ASP A 33 -6.05 -2.36 -22.84
CA ASP A 33 -7.27 -2.77 -23.51
C ASP A 33 -8.09 -3.77 -22.67
N VAL A 34 -7.42 -4.76 -22.08
CA VAL A 34 -8.09 -5.76 -21.22
C VAL A 34 -8.75 -5.11 -20.04
N VAL A 35 -8.01 -4.28 -19.30
CA VAL A 35 -8.52 -3.61 -18.09
C VAL A 35 -9.63 -2.62 -18.42
N GLU A 36 -9.53 -1.89 -19.52
CA GLU A 36 -10.57 -0.96 -19.96
C GLU A 36 -11.88 -1.70 -20.28
N ARG A 37 -11.80 -2.79 -21.07
CA ARG A 37 -12.96 -3.65 -21.38
C ARG A 37 -13.55 -4.33 -20.16
N MET A 38 -12.74 -4.69 -19.16
CA MET A 38 -13.23 -5.18 -17.86
C MET A 38 -14.15 -4.15 -17.19
N GLY A 39 -13.88 -2.85 -17.32
CA GLY A 39 -14.70 -1.76 -16.80
C GLY A 39 -16.13 -1.73 -17.37
N ASP A 40 -16.32 -2.20 -18.60
CA ASP A 40 -17.63 -2.23 -19.27
C ASP A 40 -18.46 -3.49 -18.94
N THR A 41 -17.89 -4.44 -18.22
CA THR A 41 -18.52 -5.70 -17.80
C THR A 41 -19.26 -5.53 -16.45
N ALA A 42 -19.34 -6.59 -15.65
CA ALA A 42 -19.99 -6.60 -14.35
C ALA A 42 -19.09 -7.20 -13.26
N PHE A 43 -19.54 -7.18 -12.00
CA PHE A 43 -18.89 -7.75 -10.83
C PHE A 43 -17.47 -7.19 -10.60
N GLN A 44 -16.54 -8.05 -10.21
CA GLN A 44 -15.20 -7.62 -9.81
C GLN A 44 -14.33 -7.19 -11.00
N ALA A 45 -14.60 -7.70 -12.20
CA ALA A 45 -13.94 -7.21 -13.41
C ALA A 45 -14.26 -5.72 -13.65
N ARG A 46 -15.55 -5.33 -13.56
CA ARG A 46 -15.94 -3.93 -13.62
C ARG A 46 -15.23 -3.11 -12.54
N ASN A 47 -15.24 -3.57 -11.30
CA ASN A 47 -14.60 -2.84 -10.20
C ASN A 47 -13.10 -2.65 -10.44
N LEU A 48 -12.40 -3.63 -11.02
CA LEU A 48 -10.99 -3.53 -11.36
C LEU A 48 -10.74 -2.48 -12.45
N GLY A 49 -11.52 -2.49 -13.52
CA GLY A 49 -11.46 -1.47 -14.56
C GLY A 49 -11.75 -0.06 -14.02
N VAL A 50 -12.82 0.07 -13.21
CA VAL A 50 -13.16 1.34 -12.53
C VAL A 50 -12.03 1.77 -11.58
N ALA A 51 -11.41 0.86 -10.82
CA ALA A 51 -10.29 1.18 -9.95
C ALA A 51 -9.11 1.77 -10.73
N THR A 52 -8.80 1.22 -11.90
CA THR A 52 -7.73 1.76 -12.75
C THR A 52 -8.08 3.17 -13.26
N GLN A 53 -9.33 3.40 -13.67
CA GLN A 53 -9.81 4.73 -14.07
C GLN A 53 -9.79 5.74 -12.90
N VAL A 54 -10.12 5.29 -11.68
CA VAL A 54 -10.01 6.13 -10.47
C VAL A 54 -8.55 6.47 -10.20
N TRP A 55 -7.61 5.54 -10.35
CA TRP A 55 -6.19 5.81 -10.19
C TRP A 55 -5.69 6.81 -11.24
N GLU A 56 -6.05 6.66 -12.50
CA GLU A 56 -5.74 7.67 -13.54
C GLU A 56 -6.28 9.07 -13.16
N ALA A 57 -7.52 9.13 -12.62
CA ALA A 57 -8.11 10.39 -12.19
C ALA A 57 -7.34 11.01 -11.00
N MET A 58 -6.88 10.23 -10.03
CA MET A 58 -6.02 10.71 -8.94
C MET A 58 -4.78 11.42 -9.47
N LEU A 59 -4.14 10.82 -10.49
CA LEU A 59 -2.90 11.36 -11.08
C LEU A 59 -3.15 12.64 -11.88
N ARG A 60 -4.22 12.67 -12.68
CA ARG A 60 -4.62 13.86 -13.47
C ARG A 60 -5.02 15.04 -12.58
N ASP A 61 -5.66 14.77 -11.45
CA ASP A 61 -6.10 15.78 -10.49
C ASP A 61 -4.97 16.23 -9.55
N GLU A 62 -3.74 15.79 -9.80
CA GLU A 62 -2.55 16.10 -9.00
C GLU A 62 -2.75 15.79 -7.50
N ALA A 63 -3.56 14.77 -7.20
CA ALA A 63 -3.79 14.35 -5.83
C ALA A 63 -2.53 13.73 -5.21
N SER A 64 -2.27 13.99 -3.93
CA SER A 64 -1.26 13.25 -3.16
C SER A 64 -1.78 11.84 -2.87
N VAL A 65 -1.10 10.83 -3.43
CA VAL A 65 -1.52 9.42 -3.37
C VAL A 65 -0.83 8.71 -2.21
N PHE A 66 -1.61 8.36 -1.19
CA PHE A 66 -1.18 7.57 -0.04
C PHE A 66 -1.44 6.09 -0.31
N PHE A 67 -0.39 5.29 -0.23
CA PHE A 67 -0.42 3.86 -0.56
C PHE A 67 -0.24 3.01 0.68
N GLY A 68 -1.30 2.30 1.09
CA GLY A 68 -1.28 1.37 2.21
C GLY A 68 -0.96 -0.05 1.72
N LEU A 69 0.17 -0.58 2.13
CA LEU A 69 0.69 -1.88 1.70
C LEU A 69 0.64 -2.89 2.84
N ALA A 70 -0.32 -3.80 2.81
CA ALA A 70 -0.44 -4.94 3.69
C ALA A 70 -0.38 -6.26 2.90
N GLY A 71 -0.36 -7.37 3.62
CA GLY A 71 -0.13 -8.70 3.03
C GLY A 71 1.33 -8.94 2.67
N ALA A 72 1.65 -10.15 2.23
CA ALA A 72 3.02 -10.57 1.90
C ALA A 72 3.35 -10.30 0.43
N MET A 73 3.21 -9.05 -0.01
CA MET A 73 3.33 -8.68 -1.44
C MET A 73 4.75 -8.84 -1.99
N VAL A 74 5.77 -8.57 -1.18
CA VAL A 74 7.16 -8.74 -1.64
C VAL A 74 7.51 -10.22 -1.83
N PRO A 75 7.29 -11.13 -0.87
CA PRO A 75 7.47 -12.56 -1.11
C PRO A 75 6.65 -13.11 -2.28
N ALA A 76 5.47 -12.52 -2.52
CA ALA A 76 4.62 -12.88 -3.67
C ALA A 76 5.12 -12.34 -5.02
N GLY A 77 6.31 -11.75 -5.09
CA GLY A 77 6.92 -11.29 -6.34
C GLY A 77 6.45 -9.90 -6.80
N MET A 78 5.75 -9.12 -5.96
CA MET A 78 5.22 -7.80 -6.35
C MET A 78 6.23 -6.65 -6.12
N ARG A 79 7.43 -6.92 -5.62
CA ARG A 79 8.46 -5.92 -5.33
C ARG A 79 8.79 -5.01 -6.54
N PRO A 80 9.13 -5.55 -7.74
CA PRO A 80 9.46 -4.70 -8.90
C PRO A 80 8.31 -3.80 -9.33
N LEU A 81 7.07 -4.26 -9.13
CA LEU A 81 5.88 -3.48 -9.43
C LEU A 81 5.76 -2.28 -8.47
N ILE A 82 6.01 -2.48 -7.16
CA ILE A 82 5.99 -1.39 -6.18
C ILE A 82 7.13 -0.40 -6.44
N VAL A 83 8.32 -0.89 -6.81
CA VAL A 83 9.45 -0.05 -7.24
C VAL A 83 9.04 0.82 -8.43
N TYR A 84 8.39 0.23 -9.45
CA TYR A 84 7.87 0.97 -10.61
C TYR A 84 6.91 2.09 -10.20
N LEU A 85 5.99 1.83 -9.23
CA LEU A 85 5.07 2.84 -8.71
C LEU A 85 5.80 4.02 -8.06
N ILE A 86 6.90 3.75 -7.35
CA ILE A 86 7.73 4.76 -6.70
C ILE A 86 8.50 5.58 -7.73
N GLU A 87 9.22 4.92 -8.64
CA GLU A 87 10.08 5.55 -9.64
C GLU A 87 9.31 6.48 -10.59
N ASN A 88 8.11 6.03 -10.99
CA ASN A 88 7.24 6.79 -11.88
C ASN A 88 6.24 7.69 -11.14
N ARG A 89 6.37 7.82 -9.81
CA ARG A 89 5.53 8.68 -8.98
C ARG A 89 4.03 8.44 -9.19
N LEU A 90 3.63 7.19 -9.31
CA LEU A 90 2.22 6.76 -9.30
C LEU A 90 1.65 6.72 -7.88
N ILE A 91 2.54 6.80 -6.88
CA ILE A 91 2.26 6.93 -5.46
C ILE A 91 3.23 7.93 -4.84
N ASP A 92 2.85 8.61 -3.75
CA ASP A 92 3.64 9.67 -3.13
C ASP A 92 4.05 9.38 -1.70
N VAL A 93 3.26 8.61 -0.97
CA VAL A 93 3.49 8.25 0.43
C VAL A 93 3.16 6.78 0.61
N ILE A 94 4.02 6.04 1.29
CA ILE A 94 3.81 4.61 1.59
C ILE A 94 3.60 4.44 3.09
N VAL A 95 2.57 3.68 3.45
CA VAL A 95 2.41 3.12 4.80
C VAL A 95 2.38 1.60 4.65
N SER A 96 3.35 0.91 5.24
CA SER A 96 3.54 -0.53 5.03
C SER A 96 3.60 -1.30 6.34
N THR A 97 3.34 -2.60 6.24
CA THR A 97 3.78 -3.55 7.28
C THR A 97 5.30 -3.70 7.23
N GLY A 98 5.92 -3.90 8.38
CA GLY A 98 7.36 -4.11 8.46
C GLY A 98 7.82 -5.40 7.76
N ALA A 99 6.94 -6.39 7.62
CA ALA A 99 7.24 -7.61 6.89
C ALA A 99 7.59 -7.34 5.42
N ASN A 100 6.78 -6.54 4.69
CA ASN A 100 7.09 -6.17 3.31
C ASN A 100 8.45 -5.47 3.19
N LEU A 101 8.74 -4.54 4.11
CA LEU A 101 9.99 -3.78 4.11
C LEU A 101 11.20 -4.66 4.46
N TYR A 102 11.02 -5.70 5.28
CA TYR A 102 12.08 -6.66 5.56
C TYR A 102 12.34 -7.59 4.37
N HIS A 103 11.31 -8.12 3.73
CA HIS A 103 11.48 -8.92 2.52
C HIS A 103 12.11 -8.11 1.39
N ASP A 104 11.87 -6.79 1.33
CA ASP A 104 12.59 -5.90 0.42
C ASP A 104 14.10 -5.84 0.74
N VAL A 105 14.49 -5.76 2.03
CA VAL A 105 15.90 -5.88 2.44
C VAL A 105 16.49 -7.22 2.00
N TYR A 106 15.78 -8.32 2.25
CA TYR A 106 16.19 -9.66 1.90
C TYR A 106 16.51 -9.80 0.41
N GLU A 107 15.56 -9.43 -0.46
CA GLU A 107 15.78 -9.50 -1.91
C GLU A 107 16.81 -8.48 -2.40
N SER A 108 16.85 -7.27 -1.84
CA SER A 108 17.85 -6.26 -2.22
C SER A 108 19.29 -6.70 -1.91
N LEU A 109 19.49 -7.54 -0.91
CA LEU A 109 20.80 -8.15 -0.62
C LEU A 109 21.17 -9.28 -1.60
N GLY A 110 20.29 -9.61 -2.54
CA GLY A 110 20.50 -10.62 -3.58
C GLY A 110 20.07 -12.02 -3.18
N PHE A 111 19.25 -12.15 -2.13
CA PHE A 111 18.59 -13.41 -1.79
C PHE A 111 17.29 -13.55 -2.59
N ALA A 112 16.80 -14.77 -2.74
CA ALA A 112 15.62 -15.04 -3.54
C ALA A 112 14.61 -15.91 -2.79
N HIS A 113 13.33 -15.56 -2.95
CA HIS A 113 12.25 -16.44 -2.58
C HIS A 113 12.10 -17.55 -3.64
N ALA A 114 11.66 -18.72 -3.23
CA ALA A 114 11.44 -19.87 -4.09
C ALA A 114 9.98 -20.36 -4.02
N HIS A 115 9.48 -20.96 -5.07
CA HIS A 115 8.18 -21.64 -5.04
C HIS A 115 8.19 -22.81 -4.06
N GLY A 116 7.15 -22.95 -3.29
CA GLY A 116 6.90 -24.02 -2.33
C GLY A 116 5.55 -24.67 -2.54
N ASP A 117 5.28 -25.67 -1.71
CA ASP A 117 3.98 -26.33 -1.66
C ASP A 117 3.15 -25.67 -0.53
N PRO A 118 1.93 -25.13 -0.80
CA PRO A 118 1.07 -24.56 0.23
C PRO A 118 0.66 -25.58 1.29
N GLU A 119 0.65 -26.87 0.98
CA GLU A 119 0.38 -27.99 1.90
C GLU A 119 1.65 -28.70 2.38
N GLY A 120 2.82 -28.04 2.26
CA GLY A 120 4.11 -28.61 2.61
C GLY A 120 4.24 -29.02 4.07
N ASP A 121 5.06 -30.04 4.34
CA ASP A 121 5.36 -30.52 5.68
C ASP A 121 6.27 -29.53 6.44
N ASP A 122 5.67 -28.67 7.26
CA ASP A 122 6.37 -27.63 8.03
C ASP A 122 7.35 -28.22 9.07
N VAL A 123 7.12 -29.42 9.60
CA VAL A 123 8.07 -30.09 10.50
C VAL A 123 9.33 -30.46 9.74
N ARG A 124 9.18 -30.99 8.54
CA ARG A 124 10.31 -31.29 7.65
C ARG A 124 11.03 -30.01 7.23
N LEU A 125 10.30 -28.95 6.83
CA LEU A 125 10.89 -27.67 6.46
C LEU A 125 11.70 -27.08 7.60
N ALA A 126 11.19 -27.09 8.82
CA ALA A 126 11.92 -26.64 10.01
C ALA A 126 13.21 -27.46 10.23
N SER A 127 13.18 -28.80 10.04
CA SER A 127 14.38 -29.65 10.14
C SER A 127 15.43 -29.33 9.06
N LEU A 128 14.99 -28.86 7.90
CA LEU A 128 15.84 -28.43 6.80
C LEU A 128 16.27 -26.96 6.91
N ARG A 129 15.81 -26.25 7.94
CA ARG A 129 16.04 -24.80 8.14
C ARG A 129 15.56 -23.96 6.95
N VAL A 130 14.33 -24.20 6.56
CA VAL A 130 13.61 -23.46 5.51
C VAL A 130 12.36 -22.85 6.13
N VAL A 131 12.16 -21.54 5.96
CA VAL A 131 10.95 -20.84 6.35
C VAL A 131 9.96 -20.80 5.19
N ARG A 132 8.66 -20.87 5.50
CA ARG A 132 7.57 -20.89 4.52
C ARG A 132 6.60 -19.75 4.75
N PHE A 133 6.21 -19.12 3.66
CA PHE A 133 5.16 -18.08 3.60
C PHE A 133 4.08 -18.55 2.64
N TYR A 134 3.15 -19.38 3.07
CA TYR A 134 2.14 -20.08 2.27
C TYR A 134 2.80 -20.99 1.20
N ASP A 135 2.87 -20.57 -0.06
CA ASP A 135 3.50 -21.28 -1.19
C ASP A 135 4.88 -20.70 -1.58
N VAL A 136 5.52 -19.97 -0.68
CA VAL A 136 6.83 -19.35 -0.87
C VAL A 136 7.79 -19.84 0.20
N LEU A 137 9.02 -20.13 -0.19
CA LEU A 137 10.09 -20.63 0.67
C LEU A 137 11.29 -19.68 0.69
N ALA A 138 12.00 -19.65 1.83
CA ALA A 138 13.29 -18.99 1.95
C ALA A 138 14.22 -19.78 2.89
N PRO A 139 15.54 -19.92 2.58
CA PRO A 139 16.50 -20.53 3.47
C PRO A 139 16.71 -19.69 4.74
N GLU A 140 16.62 -20.31 5.93
CA GLU A 140 16.75 -19.63 7.22
C GLU A 140 18.09 -18.87 7.34
N HIS A 141 19.18 -19.44 6.84
CA HIS A 141 20.50 -18.81 6.94
C HIS A 141 20.62 -17.51 6.11
N GLU A 142 19.92 -17.43 4.97
CA GLU A 142 19.85 -16.21 4.17
C GLU A 142 18.95 -15.17 4.85
N PHE A 143 17.82 -15.65 5.40
CA PHE A 143 16.92 -14.82 6.18
C PHE A 143 17.66 -14.18 7.37
N SER A 144 18.40 -14.98 8.14
CA SER A 144 19.22 -14.48 9.27
C SER A 144 20.34 -13.50 8.85
N ARG A 145 20.80 -13.55 7.59
CA ARG A 145 21.76 -12.53 7.09
C ARG A 145 21.08 -11.18 6.88
N GLY A 146 19.86 -11.17 6.39
CA GLY A 146 19.03 -9.96 6.31
C GLY A 146 18.74 -9.35 7.70
N GLU A 147 18.38 -10.21 8.67
CA GLU A 147 18.17 -9.81 10.07
C GLU A 147 19.42 -9.15 10.65
N ARG A 148 20.58 -9.77 10.45
CA ARG A 148 21.86 -9.23 10.90
C ARG A 148 22.16 -7.87 10.26
N PHE A 149 21.92 -7.72 8.97
CA PHE A 149 22.08 -6.43 8.30
C PHE A 149 21.24 -5.34 8.95
N CYS A 150 19.99 -5.62 9.29
CA CYS A 150 19.12 -4.69 9.99
C CYS A 150 19.63 -4.34 11.40
N THR A 151 20.16 -5.34 12.14
CA THR A 151 20.79 -5.12 13.46
C THR A 151 22.03 -4.25 13.32
N GLU A 152 22.96 -4.60 12.42
CA GLU A 152 24.19 -3.85 12.18
C GLU A 152 23.88 -2.40 11.78
N PHE A 153 22.88 -2.18 10.91
CA PHE A 153 22.42 -0.84 10.58
C PHE A 153 21.91 -0.11 11.83
N SER A 154 21.09 -0.76 12.67
CA SER A 154 20.55 -0.12 13.88
C SER A 154 21.66 0.33 14.84
N LEU A 155 22.78 -0.39 14.90
CA LEU A 155 23.94 -0.03 15.71
C LEU A 155 24.69 1.22 15.21
N THR A 156 24.50 1.62 13.95
CA THR A 156 25.09 2.85 13.39
C THR A 156 24.33 4.12 13.73
N LEU A 157 23.07 3.99 14.19
CA LEU A 157 22.24 5.13 14.51
C LEU A 157 22.69 5.82 15.81
N ASP A 158 22.48 7.13 15.91
CA ASP A 158 22.67 7.84 17.18
C ASP A 158 21.60 7.41 18.18
N ASP A 159 21.98 7.30 19.44
CA ASP A 159 21.07 6.87 20.51
C ASP A 159 20.75 8.00 21.52
N ASP A 160 21.12 9.21 21.19
CA ASP A 160 20.84 10.44 21.95
C ASP A 160 19.52 11.13 21.56
N ARG A 161 18.86 10.67 20.51
CA ARG A 161 17.59 11.20 20.03
C ARG A 161 16.62 10.10 19.55
N PRO A 162 15.30 10.39 19.52
CA PRO A 162 14.33 9.51 18.90
C PRO A 162 14.37 9.60 17.36
N TYR A 163 13.85 8.57 16.69
CA TYR A 163 13.62 8.49 15.25
C TYR A 163 12.15 8.24 14.97
N THR A 164 11.58 8.88 13.96
CA THR A 164 10.33 8.39 13.35
C THR A 164 10.60 7.15 12.53
N THR A 165 9.58 6.33 12.27
CA THR A 165 9.79 5.17 11.37
C THR A 165 10.11 5.61 9.97
N ARG A 166 9.53 6.74 9.50
CA ARG A 166 9.86 7.34 8.21
C ARG A 166 11.35 7.69 8.11
N GLU A 167 11.93 8.31 9.14
CA GLU A 167 13.34 8.65 9.15
C GLU A 167 14.21 7.39 9.13
N TYR A 168 13.86 6.39 9.95
CA TYR A 168 14.57 5.11 9.98
C TYR A 168 14.62 4.46 8.60
N PHE A 169 13.48 4.32 7.90
CA PHE A 169 13.44 3.66 6.59
C PHE A 169 14.13 4.48 5.51
N HIS A 170 14.09 5.81 5.58
CA HIS A 170 14.86 6.65 4.69
C HIS A 170 16.38 6.44 4.85
N LEU A 171 16.88 6.41 6.09
CA LEU A 171 18.28 6.15 6.39
C LEU A 171 18.68 4.71 6.01
N LEU A 172 17.84 3.73 6.27
CA LEU A 172 18.07 2.34 5.88
C LEU A 172 18.16 2.20 4.36
N GLY A 173 17.25 2.83 3.60
CA GLY A 173 17.30 2.85 2.14
C GLY A 173 18.60 3.45 1.60
N LYS A 174 19.08 4.54 2.21
CA LYS A 174 20.39 5.12 1.88
C LYS A 174 21.56 4.18 2.21
N ALA A 175 21.51 3.52 3.37
CA ALA A 175 22.56 2.57 3.77
C ALA A 175 22.58 1.32 2.87
N MET A 176 21.43 0.92 2.36
CA MET A 176 21.31 -0.21 1.44
C MET A 176 21.79 0.10 0.01
N ALA A 177 21.64 1.32 -0.47
CA ALA A 177 21.90 1.69 -1.86
C ALA A 177 23.31 1.23 -2.37
N PRO A 178 24.41 1.36 -1.62
CA PRO A 178 25.73 0.91 -2.09
C PRO A 178 25.93 -0.61 -2.08
N VAL A 179 25.09 -1.39 -1.39
CA VAL A 179 25.23 -2.84 -1.24
C VAL A 179 24.12 -3.64 -1.91
N ALA A 180 23.04 -2.98 -2.29
CA ALA A 180 21.92 -3.59 -2.98
C ALA A 180 22.34 -4.16 -4.33
N LYS A 181 21.87 -5.37 -4.65
CA LYS A 181 22.11 -6.03 -5.94
C LYS A 181 21.11 -5.59 -7.00
N GLU A 182 19.93 -5.20 -6.54
CA GLU A 182 18.83 -4.70 -7.36
C GLU A 182 18.13 -3.56 -6.63
N GLU A 183 17.50 -2.65 -7.39
CA GLU A 183 16.66 -1.59 -6.81
C GLU A 183 15.49 -2.20 -6.03
N GLY A 184 15.32 -1.76 -4.79
CA GLY A 184 14.27 -2.18 -3.89
C GLY A 184 13.31 -1.05 -3.54
N ILE A 185 12.28 -1.37 -2.76
CA ILE A 185 11.29 -0.39 -2.29
C ILE A 185 11.98 0.69 -1.45
N LEU A 186 12.86 0.28 -0.53
CA LEU A 186 13.57 1.20 0.37
C LEU A 186 14.56 2.09 -0.37
N THR A 187 15.33 1.51 -1.31
CA THR A 187 16.33 2.27 -2.07
C THR A 187 15.66 3.24 -3.05
N ALA A 188 14.64 2.78 -3.78
CA ALA A 188 13.85 3.63 -4.68
C ALA A 188 13.15 4.75 -3.90
N ALA A 189 12.54 4.46 -2.76
CA ALA A 189 11.87 5.46 -1.95
C ALA A 189 12.85 6.54 -1.42
N ALA A 190 14.02 6.12 -0.95
CA ALA A 190 15.07 7.06 -0.52
C ALA A 190 15.58 7.94 -1.65
N LYS A 191 15.76 7.38 -2.85
CA LYS A 191 16.22 8.07 -4.07
C LYS A 191 15.20 9.06 -4.62
N HIS A 192 13.92 8.67 -4.64
CA HIS A 192 12.86 9.48 -5.22
C HIS A 192 12.10 10.35 -4.20
N GLY A 193 12.52 10.34 -2.93
CA GLY A 193 11.92 11.17 -1.88
C GLY A 193 10.48 10.76 -1.55
N VAL A 194 10.17 9.46 -1.60
CA VAL A 194 8.88 8.91 -1.17
C VAL A 194 8.99 8.45 0.29
N PRO A 195 8.26 9.07 1.24
CA PRO A 195 8.32 8.69 2.64
C PRO A 195 7.64 7.33 2.86
N ILE A 196 8.24 6.51 3.74
CA ILE A 196 7.71 5.21 4.16
C ILE A 196 7.47 5.23 5.67
N TYR A 197 6.24 4.94 6.09
CA TYR A 197 5.84 4.80 7.48
C TYR A 197 5.52 3.34 7.81
N CYS A 198 5.88 2.90 9.01
CA CYS A 198 5.56 1.58 9.54
C CYS A 198 4.96 1.69 10.95
N PRO A 199 3.65 1.91 11.09
CA PRO A 199 3.03 2.17 12.39
C PRO A 199 3.12 1.00 13.37
N ALA A 200 3.22 -0.25 12.88
CA ALA A 200 3.44 -1.45 13.68
C ALA A 200 4.91 -1.89 13.66
N PHE A 201 5.84 -0.96 13.82
CA PHE A 201 7.28 -1.18 13.71
C PHE A 201 7.79 -2.28 14.65
N GLY A 202 7.31 -2.31 15.89
CA GLY A 202 7.70 -3.31 16.89
C GLY A 202 7.29 -4.74 16.52
N ASP A 203 6.23 -4.90 15.71
CA ASP A 203 5.77 -6.19 15.18
C ASP A 203 6.41 -6.46 13.81
N SER A 204 7.75 -6.43 13.76
CA SER A 204 8.52 -6.69 12.53
C SER A 204 9.96 -7.07 12.83
N VAL A 205 10.65 -7.63 11.84
CA VAL A 205 12.09 -7.91 11.92
C VAL A 205 12.89 -6.65 12.20
N HIS A 206 12.47 -5.48 11.71
CA HIS A 206 13.14 -4.22 12.03
C HIS A 206 13.05 -3.88 13.52
N GLY A 207 11.88 -4.13 14.14
CA GLY A 207 11.71 -3.98 15.59
C GLY A 207 12.57 -4.95 16.37
N LEU A 208 12.65 -6.22 15.93
CA LEU A 208 13.53 -7.23 16.54
C LEU A 208 15.00 -6.87 16.39
N ALA A 209 15.42 -6.38 15.23
CA ALA A 209 16.79 -5.91 15.00
C ALA A 209 17.19 -4.75 15.92
N VAL A 210 16.29 -3.80 16.15
CA VAL A 210 16.49 -2.72 17.12
C VAL A 210 16.54 -3.25 18.56
N ALA A 211 15.69 -4.25 18.88
CA ALA A 211 15.71 -4.89 20.20
C ALA A 211 17.04 -5.61 20.44
N ASP A 212 17.57 -6.33 19.44
CA ASP A 212 18.90 -6.94 19.49
C ASP A 212 20.01 -5.89 19.67
N GLY A 213 19.93 -4.76 18.94
CA GLY A 213 20.83 -3.63 19.13
C GLY A 213 20.79 -3.07 20.56
N ARG A 214 19.62 -3.06 21.21
CA ARG A 214 19.49 -2.67 22.63
C ARG A 214 20.16 -3.66 23.57
N LEU A 215 20.11 -4.97 23.30
CA LEU A 215 20.85 -5.98 24.06
C LEU A 215 22.36 -5.77 23.93
N GLN A 216 22.82 -5.18 22.84
CA GLN A 216 24.21 -4.82 22.59
C GLN A 216 24.59 -3.43 23.13
N GLY A 217 23.69 -2.76 23.87
CA GLY A 217 23.96 -1.50 24.58
C GLY A 217 23.51 -0.22 23.87
N LYS A 218 22.97 -0.30 22.64
CA LYS A 218 22.40 0.84 21.90
C LYS A 218 20.99 1.18 22.39
N ARG A 219 20.71 2.44 22.68
CA ARG A 219 19.40 2.89 23.18
C ARG A 219 18.58 3.61 22.12
N ILE A 220 18.28 2.94 21.01
CA ILE A 220 17.44 3.52 19.97
C ILE A 220 15.98 3.62 20.44
N VAL A 221 15.37 4.79 20.26
CA VAL A 221 13.98 5.10 20.63
C VAL A 221 13.22 5.53 19.38
N PHE A 222 11.96 5.08 19.24
CA PHE A 222 11.09 5.48 18.13
C PHE A 222 9.99 6.43 18.62
N ASP A 223 9.80 7.52 17.88
CA ASP A 223 8.71 8.48 18.04
C ASP A 223 7.60 8.14 17.03
N VAL A 224 6.75 7.17 17.39
CA VAL A 224 5.58 6.79 16.58
C VAL A 224 4.50 7.87 16.55
N ILE A 225 4.52 8.80 17.52
CA ILE A 225 3.61 9.95 17.51
C ILE A 225 4.10 11.01 16.52
N GLY A 226 5.41 11.13 16.34
CA GLY A 226 6.00 11.92 15.25
C GLY A 226 5.52 11.46 13.89
N ASP A 227 5.47 10.15 13.63
CA ASP A 227 4.90 9.59 12.39
C ASP A 227 3.43 10.00 12.19
N VAL A 228 2.61 9.99 13.25
CA VAL A 228 1.20 10.45 13.18
C VAL A 228 1.14 11.91 12.77
N LEU A 229 1.92 12.77 13.43
CA LEU A 229 1.92 14.21 13.15
C LEU A 229 2.40 14.51 11.73
N GLU A 230 3.46 13.86 11.27
CA GLU A 230 3.98 13.99 9.89
C GLU A 230 2.92 13.58 8.87
N LEU A 231 2.30 12.40 9.02
CA LEU A 231 1.31 11.89 8.06
C LEU A 231 0.05 12.75 8.02
N VAL A 232 -0.44 13.20 9.18
CA VAL A 232 -1.57 14.13 9.28
C VAL A 232 -1.23 15.46 8.59
N HIS A 233 -0.04 16.00 8.83
CA HIS A 233 0.41 17.23 8.17
C HIS A 233 0.43 17.08 6.64
N LEU A 234 1.03 16.01 6.11
CA LEU A 234 1.06 15.74 4.66
C LEU A 234 -0.37 15.61 4.07
N SER A 235 -1.27 14.95 4.79
CA SER A 235 -2.66 14.81 4.34
C SER A 235 -3.42 16.14 4.36
N MET A 236 -3.21 16.99 5.38
CA MET A 236 -3.92 18.26 5.56
C MET A 236 -3.37 19.39 4.67
N THR A 237 -2.12 19.31 4.24
CA THR A 237 -1.50 20.30 3.34
C THR A 237 -1.63 19.93 1.87
N ALA A 238 -2.02 18.71 1.56
CA ALA A 238 -2.34 18.30 0.21
C ALA A 238 -3.54 19.07 -0.35
N ASN A 239 -3.44 19.57 -1.58
CA ASN A 239 -4.56 20.20 -2.27
C ASN A 239 -5.74 19.22 -2.43
N LYS A 240 -5.43 17.99 -2.83
CA LYS A 240 -6.32 16.82 -2.79
C LYS A 240 -5.53 15.64 -2.27
N SER A 241 -6.16 14.74 -1.53
CA SER A 241 -5.56 13.48 -1.12
C SER A 241 -6.34 12.29 -1.66
N ALA A 242 -5.61 11.23 -2.00
CA ALA A 242 -6.12 9.99 -2.53
C ALA A 242 -5.52 8.81 -1.78
N VAL A 243 -6.26 7.71 -1.66
CA VAL A 243 -5.81 6.52 -0.95
C VAL A 243 -5.94 5.28 -1.81
N ILE A 244 -4.94 4.41 -1.73
CA ILE A 244 -4.96 3.08 -2.34
C ILE A 244 -4.55 2.08 -1.27
N TYR A 245 -5.38 1.08 -1.02
CA TYR A 245 -5.12 0.06 -0.01
C TYR A 245 -4.99 -1.32 -0.64
N ILE A 246 -3.85 -1.95 -0.42
CA ILE A 246 -3.60 -3.36 -0.73
C ILE A 246 -3.82 -4.15 0.55
N GLY A 247 -4.87 -4.98 0.57
CA GLY A 247 -5.39 -5.58 1.79
C GLY A 247 -6.06 -4.51 2.66
N GLY A 248 -5.52 -4.26 3.83
CA GLY A 248 -6.04 -3.24 4.75
C GLY A 248 -5.20 -3.15 6.02
N GLY A 249 -5.74 -3.66 7.13
CA GLY A 249 -5.05 -3.71 8.43
C GLY A 249 -4.55 -2.36 8.93
N THR A 250 -3.42 -2.39 9.63
CA THR A 250 -2.78 -1.21 10.22
C THR A 250 -2.40 -0.15 9.19
N PRO A 251 -1.82 -0.48 8.01
CA PRO A 251 -1.49 0.53 7.01
C PRO A 251 -2.69 1.34 6.54
N LYS A 252 -3.82 0.67 6.24
CA LYS A 252 -5.07 1.34 5.87
C LYS A 252 -5.55 2.27 6.98
N ASN A 253 -5.66 1.75 8.22
CA ASN A 253 -6.22 2.52 9.31
C ASN A 253 -5.33 3.71 9.67
N PHE A 254 -4.00 3.57 9.62
CA PHE A 254 -3.07 4.65 9.90
C PHE A 254 -3.25 5.82 8.93
N ILE A 255 -3.40 5.56 7.63
CA ILE A 255 -3.71 6.59 6.63
C ILE A 255 -5.10 7.20 6.90
N GLN A 256 -6.11 6.38 7.13
CA GLN A 256 -7.47 6.86 7.37
C GLN A 256 -7.61 7.70 8.66
N GLN A 257 -6.76 7.48 9.66
CA GLN A 257 -6.76 8.27 10.89
C GLN A 257 -6.44 9.76 10.66
N CYS A 258 -5.82 10.13 9.53
CA CYS A 258 -5.52 11.52 9.21
C CYS A 258 -6.77 12.41 9.24
N GLY A 259 -7.91 11.93 8.73
CA GLY A 259 -9.18 12.66 8.78
C GLY A 259 -9.67 12.88 10.21
N ALA A 260 -9.71 11.82 11.01
CA ALA A 260 -10.14 11.90 12.42
C ALA A 260 -9.18 12.74 13.27
N ALA A 261 -7.88 12.58 13.08
CA ALA A 261 -6.86 13.36 13.79
C ALA A 261 -6.91 14.84 13.41
N GLY A 262 -7.09 15.16 12.13
CA GLY A 262 -7.27 16.54 11.68
C GLY A 262 -8.44 17.24 12.40
N TYR A 263 -9.57 16.54 12.55
CA TYR A 263 -10.71 17.04 13.31
C TYR A 263 -10.35 17.26 14.81
N MET A 264 -9.67 16.30 15.44
CA MET A 264 -9.22 16.42 16.83
C MET A 264 -8.25 17.60 17.03
N PHE A 265 -7.46 17.94 16.00
CA PHE A 265 -6.51 19.07 16.04
C PHE A 265 -7.15 20.42 15.66
N GLY A 266 -8.48 20.49 15.65
CA GLY A 266 -9.20 21.73 15.37
C GLY A 266 -9.23 22.12 13.88
N ARG A 267 -8.84 21.22 13.00
CA ARG A 267 -8.97 21.38 11.56
C ARG A 267 -10.27 20.74 11.09
N ASN A 268 -10.78 21.15 9.94
CA ASN A 268 -12.00 20.57 9.37
C ASN A 268 -11.67 19.86 8.05
N PRO A 269 -11.11 18.64 8.12
CA PRO A 269 -10.75 17.90 6.91
C PRO A 269 -11.99 17.47 6.14
N ASP A 270 -11.94 17.60 4.83
CA ASP A 270 -12.99 17.09 3.94
C ASP A 270 -12.91 15.56 3.76
N GLY A 271 -11.82 14.92 4.18
CA GLY A 271 -11.48 13.54 3.93
C GLY A 271 -10.80 13.34 2.57
N HIS A 272 -10.40 12.09 2.28
CA HIS A 272 -9.76 11.77 1.00
C HIS A 272 -10.76 11.86 -0.16
N SER A 273 -10.36 12.49 -1.27
CA SER A 273 -11.20 12.70 -2.45
C SER A 273 -11.33 11.47 -3.35
N TYR A 274 -10.40 10.53 -3.21
CA TYR A 274 -10.35 9.29 -4.00
C TYR A 274 -9.97 8.11 -3.12
N GLY A 275 -10.54 6.93 -3.41
CA GLY A 275 -10.23 5.71 -2.70
C GLY A 275 -10.26 4.47 -3.58
N ILE A 276 -9.22 3.64 -3.46
CA ILE A 276 -9.19 2.29 -4.03
C ILE A 276 -8.82 1.33 -2.90
N GLN A 277 -9.53 0.23 -2.79
CA GLN A 277 -9.12 -0.88 -1.95
C GLN A 277 -9.20 -2.19 -2.70
N ILE A 278 -8.14 -2.97 -2.64
CA ILE A 278 -8.08 -4.34 -3.17
C ILE A 278 -7.99 -5.27 -1.97
N THR A 279 -9.03 -6.05 -1.70
CA THR A 279 -9.11 -6.90 -0.51
C THR A 279 -10.07 -8.06 -0.70
N MET A 280 -9.80 -9.17 0.00
CA MET A 280 -10.73 -10.30 0.13
C MET A 280 -11.52 -10.27 1.44
N ASP A 281 -11.22 -9.32 2.34
CA ASP A 281 -11.93 -9.15 3.60
C ASP A 281 -13.36 -8.62 3.40
N GLN A 282 -14.24 -8.99 4.35
CA GLN A 282 -15.66 -8.64 4.31
C GLN A 282 -16.02 -7.79 5.53
N PRO A 283 -16.97 -6.82 5.36
CA PRO A 283 -17.35 -5.89 6.43
C PRO A 283 -17.90 -6.56 7.68
N GLN A 284 -18.65 -7.65 7.53
CA GLN A 284 -19.34 -8.34 8.63
C GLN A 284 -18.39 -8.99 9.63
N TRP A 285 -17.10 -9.12 9.34
CA TRP A 285 -16.13 -9.68 10.28
C TRP A 285 -15.55 -8.63 11.24
N GLY A 286 -15.85 -7.34 11.03
CA GLY A 286 -15.47 -6.24 11.93
C GLY A 286 -13.99 -5.91 11.94
N GLY A 287 -13.17 -6.51 11.06
CA GLY A 287 -11.75 -6.20 10.95
C GLY A 287 -11.48 -4.87 10.23
N LEU A 288 -10.32 -4.28 10.48
CA LEU A 288 -9.90 -3.00 9.84
C LEU A 288 -9.91 -3.08 8.30
N SER A 289 -9.53 -4.23 7.74
CA SER A 289 -9.52 -4.44 6.30
C SER A 289 -10.91 -4.42 5.68
N GLY A 290 -11.94 -4.88 6.41
CA GLY A 290 -13.32 -4.95 5.95
C GLY A 290 -14.12 -3.65 6.08
N CYS A 291 -13.64 -2.63 6.81
CA CYS A 291 -14.31 -1.33 6.91
C CYS A 291 -14.47 -0.73 5.51
N THR A 292 -15.71 -0.38 5.13
CA THR A 292 -16.01 0.14 3.79
C THR A 292 -15.67 1.63 3.67
N PHE A 293 -15.59 2.13 2.43
CA PHE A 293 -15.42 3.56 2.20
C PHE A 293 -16.67 4.35 2.62
N GLU A 294 -17.87 3.79 2.44
CA GLU A 294 -19.12 4.39 2.90
C GLU A 294 -19.14 4.57 4.42
N GLU A 295 -18.74 3.53 5.17
CA GLU A 295 -18.57 3.65 6.62
C GLU A 295 -17.54 4.72 6.98
N ALA A 296 -16.41 4.79 6.24
CA ALA A 296 -15.34 5.74 6.47
C ALA A 296 -15.77 7.20 6.26
N VAL A 297 -16.82 7.48 5.44
CA VAL A 297 -17.42 8.82 5.31
C VAL A 297 -17.97 9.30 6.65
N SER A 298 -18.63 8.43 7.41
CA SER A 298 -19.19 8.79 8.72
C SER A 298 -18.13 9.22 9.74
N TRP A 299 -16.88 8.81 9.54
CA TRP A 299 -15.70 9.17 10.33
C TRP A 299 -14.89 10.33 9.74
N ARG A 300 -15.38 11.00 8.70
CA ARG A 300 -14.66 12.06 7.96
C ARG A 300 -13.30 11.61 7.40
N LYS A 301 -13.13 10.32 7.17
CA LYS A 301 -11.93 9.73 6.59
C LYS A 301 -11.94 9.82 5.06
N ILE A 302 -13.14 9.78 4.49
CA ILE A 302 -13.41 9.88 3.04
C ILE A 302 -14.41 11.01 2.83
N ALA A 303 -14.19 11.82 1.80
CA ALA A 303 -15.06 12.94 1.47
C ALA A 303 -16.45 12.43 1.00
N PRO A 304 -17.55 13.14 1.33
CA PRO A 304 -18.89 12.71 0.93
C PRO A 304 -19.08 12.57 -0.58
N ASN A 305 -18.33 13.32 -1.37
CA ASN A 305 -18.35 13.31 -2.84
C ASN A 305 -17.14 12.60 -3.45
N ALA A 306 -16.41 11.81 -2.69
CA ALA A 306 -15.25 11.09 -3.15
C ALA A 306 -15.60 10.04 -4.21
N ARG A 307 -14.67 9.82 -5.14
CA ARG A 307 -14.73 8.69 -6.07
C ARG A 307 -13.96 7.53 -5.48
N PHE A 308 -14.64 6.45 -5.15
CA PHE A 308 -13.98 5.28 -4.57
C PHE A 308 -14.54 3.97 -5.12
N VAL A 309 -13.75 2.92 -4.98
CA VAL A 309 -14.13 1.56 -5.38
C VAL A 309 -13.37 0.53 -4.56
N THR A 310 -14.07 -0.53 -4.16
CA THR A 310 -13.49 -1.73 -3.57
C THR A 310 -13.50 -2.85 -4.59
N VAL A 311 -12.35 -3.48 -4.80
CA VAL A 311 -12.16 -4.64 -5.67
C VAL A 311 -11.96 -5.86 -4.75
N ASN A 312 -12.96 -6.76 -4.73
CA ASN A 312 -12.89 -7.98 -3.94
C ASN A 312 -12.18 -9.08 -4.74
N VAL A 313 -10.88 -8.97 -4.83
CA VAL A 313 -9.99 -9.92 -5.52
C VAL A 313 -8.66 -9.97 -4.79
N GLU A 314 -7.94 -11.06 -4.96
CA GLU A 314 -6.60 -11.21 -4.41
C GLU A 314 -5.63 -10.24 -5.11
N ALA A 315 -4.76 -9.58 -4.33
CA ALA A 315 -3.98 -8.44 -4.80
C ALA A 315 -2.91 -8.80 -5.85
N THR A 316 -2.35 -10.02 -5.81
CA THR A 316 -1.36 -10.47 -6.81
C THR A 316 -1.97 -10.71 -8.19
N VAL A 317 -3.31 -10.81 -8.27
CA VAL A 317 -4.04 -10.85 -9.55
C VAL A 317 -4.35 -9.43 -10.04
N ALA A 318 -4.79 -8.54 -9.16
CA ALA A 318 -5.23 -7.20 -9.52
C ALA A 318 -4.09 -6.25 -9.86
N LEU A 319 -3.06 -6.19 -9.01
CA LEU A 319 -1.98 -5.21 -9.13
C LEU A 319 -1.23 -5.29 -10.46
N PRO A 320 -0.78 -6.47 -10.93
CA PRO A 320 -0.09 -6.56 -12.21
C PRO A 320 -0.93 -6.04 -13.39
N LEU A 321 -2.22 -6.31 -13.40
CA LEU A 321 -3.13 -5.85 -14.46
C LEU A 321 -3.28 -4.32 -14.42
N MET A 322 -3.59 -3.76 -13.24
CA MET A 322 -3.80 -2.33 -13.08
C MET A 322 -2.52 -1.53 -13.38
N VAL A 323 -1.38 -1.96 -12.82
CA VAL A 323 -0.11 -1.23 -12.98
C VAL A 323 0.41 -1.34 -14.41
N SER A 324 0.27 -2.51 -15.06
CA SER A 324 0.64 -2.66 -16.48
C SER A 324 -0.22 -1.76 -17.38
N ALA A 325 -1.52 -1.65 -17.11
CA ALA A 325 -2.39 -0.74 -17.85
C ALA A 325 -2.01 0.74 -17.66
N LEU A 326 -1.69 1.15 -16.43
CA LEU A 326 -1.23 2.51 -16.14
C LEU A 326 0.13 2.82 -16.78
N ALA A 327 1.04 1.85 -16.77
CA ALA A 327 2.35 1.96 -17.39
C ALA A 327 2.24 2.15 -18.91
N GLU A 328 1.43 1.32 -19.56
CA GLU A 328 1.19 1.40 -21.00
C GLU A 328 0.55 2.71 -21.43
N LYS A 329 -0.43 3.19 -20.64
CA LYS A 329 -1.07 4.50 -20.84
C LYS A 329 -0.17 5.67 -20.44
N LYS A 330 1.02 5.41 -19.90
CA LYS A 330 1.94 6.42 -19.38
C LYS A 330 1.24 7.44 -18.44
N ALA A 331 0.43 6.91 -17.53
CA ALA A 331 -0.47 7.72 -16.71
C ALA A 331 0.24 8.73 -15.79
N HIS A 332 1.56 8.57 -15.60
CA HIS A 332 2.42 9.47 -14.83
C HIS A 332 2.95 10.66 -15.64
N GLU A 333 2.93 10.60 -17.00
CA GLU A 333 3.49 11.67 -17.83
C GLU A 333 2.72 12.98 -17.65
N GLY A 334 3.44 14.06 -17.44
CA GLY A 334 2.87 15.40 -17.21
C GLY A 334 2.28 15.64 -15.83
N ARG A 335 2.31 14.66 -14.91
CA ARG A 335 1.83 14.83 -13.55
C ARG A 335 2.70 15.84 -12.80
N LYS A 336 2.08 16.84 -12.20
CA LYS A 336 2.74 17.72 -11.25
C LYS A 336 2.82 17.04 -9.90
N LEU A 337 4.04 16.87 -9.40
CA LEU A 337 4.27 16.16 -8.14
C LEU A 337 3.89 17.02 -6.94
N PRO A 338 3.28 16.43 -5.89
CA PRO A 338 3.02 17.14 -4.66
C PRO A 338 4.32 17.50 -3.94
N VAL A 339 4.34 18.65 -3.28
CA VAL A 339 5.41 19.02 -2.35
C VAL A 339 5.13 18.34 -1.02
N LEU A 340 6.02 17.45 -0.60
CA LEU A 340 5.91 16.73 0.67
C LEU A 340 6.83 17.42 1.70
N ASP A 341 6.27 18.17 2.62
CA ASP A 341 7.00 18.84 3.69
C ASP A 341 6.92 18.02 4.99
N TRP A 342 7.80 17.04 5.16
CA TRP A 342 7.91 16.25 6.39
C TRP A 342 8.90 16.84 7.42
N GLU A 343 9.62 17.89 7.07
CA GLU A 343 10.55 18.58 8.00
C GLU A 343 9.93 19.78 8.71
N TRP A 344 8.63 20.02 8.51
CA TRP A 344 7.91 21.16 9.04
C TRP A 344 8.08 21.36 10.57
N GLN A 345 8.25 20.27 11.33
CA GLN A 345 8.50 20.33 12.76
C GLN A 345 9.87 20.96 13.10
N LYS A 346 10.86 20.83 12.22
CA LYS A 346 12.20 21.41 12.40
C LYS A 346 12.20 22.94 12.21
N ALA A 347 11.22 23.49 11.49
CA ALA A 347 11.10 24.91 11.18
C ALA A 347 10.55 25.75 12.34
N GLY A 348 10.37 25.17 13.53
CA GLY A 348 9.93 25.87 14.74
C GLY A 348 8.53 26.45 14.56
N THR A 349 7.50 25.61 14.59
CA THR A 349 6.11 26.06 14.65
C THR A 349 5.88 26.90 15.88
N LYS A 350 5.93 28.23 15.72
CA LYS A 350 5.18 29.12 16.58
C LYS A 350 3.70 28.87 16.25
N THR A 351 3.02 28.18 17.15
CA THR A 351 1.55 28.06 17.18
C THR A 351 0.90 29.42 17.26
#